data_b6b6195fdac6b884675cb9679e46f787
#
_entry.id   b6b6195fdac6b884675cb9679e46f787
#
_cell.length_a   1.000
_cell.length_b   1.000
_cell.length_c   1.000
_cell.angle_alpha   90.00
_cell.angle_beta   90.00
_cell.angle_gamma   90.00
#
_symmetry.space_group_name_H-M   'P 1'
#
loop_
_entity.id
_entity.type
_entity.pdbx_description
1 polymer ?
#
loop_
_entity_poly.entity_id
_entity_poly.type
_entity_poly.pdbx_seq_one_letter_code
_entity_poly.pdbx_strand_id
1 'polypeptide(L)'
;MIQKNIEYDAFKSSVQHLQENRTHKITNSLGSYDAYKYIRKNKWFDIGRPLTEHEFYQIIRRVNNYLADELVNGNDIIFPNRMGKLELRKRNSLPIIDKNGSLKVTYAIDWDNTLKLWYEDEEAFNNKTLVKIPERNIFRVKYNKDTANYENKSFMEFQVNRSIKTRLKQKIKNNEIDAFNL
;
A
#
# COMPACT_ATOMS: atom_id res chain seq x y z
N MET A 1 29.61 12.34 -17.70
CA MET A 1 28.48 12.15 -16.73
C MET A 1 27.20 11.61 -17.39
N ILE A 2 26.77 12.14 -18.53
CA ILE A 2 25.52 11.69 -19.21
C ILE A 2 25.60 10.22 -19.67
N GLN A 3 26.74 9.78 -20.21
CA GLN A 3 26.92 8.40 -20.68
C GLN A 3 26.85 7.36 -19.57
N LYS A 4 27.45 7.63 -18.40
CA LYS A 4 27.34 6.75 -17.22
C LYS A 4 25.89 6.60 -16.68
N ASN A 5 25.07 7.64 -16.80
CA ASN A 5 23.68 7.57 -16.38
C ASN A 5 22.84 6.68 -17.33
N ILE A 6 23.11 6.73 -18.63
CA ILE A 6 22.42 5.90 -19.64
C ILE A 6 22.76 4.41 -19.43
N GLU A 7 24.03 4.10 -19.18
CA GLU A 7 24.47 2.72 -18.91
C GLU A 7 23.88 2.16 -17.60
N TYR A 8 23.81 2.98 -16.56
CA TYR A 8 23.18 2.60 -15.30
C TYR A 8 21.66 2.39 -15.44
N ASP A 9 20.95 3.23 -16.17
CA ASP A 9 19.53 3.09 -16.42
C ASP A 9 19.21 1.85 -17.25
N ALA A 10 20.06 1.51 -18.22
CA ALA A 10 19.95 0.26 -18.99
C ALA A 10 20.16 -0.97 -18.11
N PHE A 11 21.18 -0.95 -17.25
CA PHE A 11 21.43 -2.01 -16.26
C PHE A 11 20.23 -2.16 -15.30
N LYS A 12 19.73 -1.06 -14.75
CA LYS A 12 18.57 -1.07 -13.86
C LYS A 12 17.34 -1.68 -14.50
N SER A 13 17.09 -1.35 -15.77
CA SER A 13 15.96 -1.90 -16.54
C SER A 13 16.11 -3.40 -16.79
N SER A 14 17.34 -3.88 -17.04
CA SER A 14 17.62 -5.29 -17.28
C SER A 14 17.43 -6.15 -16.03
N VAL A 15 17.76 -5.61 -14.84
CA VAL A 15 17.67 -6.35 -13.57
C VAL A 15 16.24 -6.34 -13.00
N GLN A 16 15.48 -5.27 -13.21
CA GLN A 16 14.17 -5.10 -12.57
C GLN A 16 13.02 -5.87 -13.23
N HIS A 17 13.22 -6.51 -14.38
CA HIS A 17 12.18 -7.29 -15.10
C HIS A 17 10.79 -6.64 -15.10
N LEU A 18 10.74 -5.33 -15.37
CA LEU A 18 9.52 -4.52 -15.19
C LEU A 18 8.38 -4.87 -16.18
N GLN A 19 8.62 -5.82 -17.09
CA GLN A 19 7.71 -6.12 -18.20
C GLN A 19 7.03 -7.50 -18.12
N GLU A 20 7.26 -8.27 -17.08
CA GLU A 20 6.56 -9.55 -16.95
C GLU A 20 5.08 -9.35 -16.59
N ASN A 21 4.23 -10.05 -17.32
CA ASN A 21 2.81 -10.11 -17.02
C ASN A 21 2.59 -10.72 -15.64
N ARG A 22 1.67 -10.16 -14.86
CA ARG A 22 1.29 -10.72 -13.56
C ARG A 22 0.86 -12.18 -13.72
N THR A 23 1.54 -13.08 -13.03
CA THR A 23 1.25 -14.51 -13.03
C THR A 23 -0.03 -14.87 -12.26
N HIS A 24 -0.49 -13.98 -11.39
CA HIS A 24 -1.68 -14.22 -10.58
C HIS A 24 -2.79 -13.23 -10.92
N LYS A 25 -3.93 -13.77 -11.31
CA LYS A 25 -5.17 -13.01 -11.50
C LYS A 25 -6.02 -13.14 -10.24
N ILE A 26 -6.41 -12.01 -9.64
CA ILE A 26 -7.37 -12.02 -8.54
C ILE A 26 -8.73 -12.40 -9.13
N THR A 27 -9.26 -13.54 -8.70
CA THR A 27 -10.61 -13.99 -9.02
C THR A 27 -11.53 -13.65 -7.86
N ASN A 28 -12.82 -13.42 -8.13
CA ASN A 28 -13.85 -13.09 -7.13
C ASN A 28 -13.65 -11.75 -6.39
N SER A 29 -12.97 -10.77 -6.98
CA SER A 29 -12.95 -9.43 -6.42
C SER A 29 -14.25 -8.69 -6.75
N LEU A 30 -14.88 -8.13 -5.72
CA LEU A 30 -16.01 -7.23 -5.90
C LEU A 30 -15.49 -5.83 -6.23
N GLY A 31 -15.89 -5.30 -7.37
CA GLY A 31 -15.51 -3.98 -7.84
C GLY A 31 -16.64 -2.95 -7.73
N SER A 32 -16.34 -1.72 -8.13
CA SER A 32 -17.34 -0.64 -8.15
C SER A 32 -18.55 -0.97 -9.05
N TYR A 33 -18.34 -1.74 -10.12
CA TYR A 33 -19.43 -2.18 -10.99
C TYR A 33 -20.39 -3.16 -10.31
N ASP A 34 -19.87 -4.05 -9.49
CA ASP A 34 -20.69 -4.99 -8.71
C ASP A 34 -21.50 -4.24 -7.65
N ALA A 35 -20.90 -3.23 -7.02
CA ALA A 35 -21.57 -2.33 -6.10
C ALA A 35 -22.71 -1.56 -6.81
N TYR A 36 -22.45 -1.04 -8.03
CA TYR A 36 -23.48 -0.38 -8.84
C TYR A 36 -24.65 -1.32 -9.16
N LYS A 37 -24.37 -2.54 -9.62
CA LYS A 37 -25.40 -3.55 -9.91
C LYS A 37 -26.24 -3.87 -8.66
N TYR A 38 -25.58 -4.01 -7.52
CA TYR A 38 -26.24 -4.27 -6.25
C TYR A 38 -27.20 -3.15 -5.85
N ILE A 39 -26.72 -1.91 -5.89
CA ILE A 39 -27.53 -0.72 -5.55
C ILE A 39 -28.72 -0.57 -6.50
N ARG A 40 -28.50 -0.77 -7.81
CA ARG A 40 -29.56 -0.71 -8.80
C ARG A 40 -30.62 -1.82 -8.60
N LYS A 41 -30.18 -3.04 -8.31
CA LYS A 41 -31.08 -4.18 -8.06
C LYS A 41 -31.96 -3.94 -6.84
N ASN A 42 -31.39 -3.36 -5.78
CA ASN A 42 -32.10 -3.11 -4.51
C ASN A 42 -32.79 -1.73 -4.47
N LYS A 43 -32.78 -0.97 -5.58
CA LYS A 43 -33.38 0.37 -5.67
C LYS A 43 -32.94 1.33 -4.56
N TRP A 44 -31.68 1.22 -4.14
CA TRP A 44 -31.12 2.13 -3.17
C TRP A 44 -30.84 3.49 -3.82
N PHE A 45 -30.98 4.57 -3.05
CA PHE A 45 -30.80 5.94 -3.52
C PHE A 45 -31.72 6.33 -4.68
N ASP A 46 -33.00 6.00 -4.56
CA ASP A 46 -34.02 6.46 -5.52
C ASP A 46 -34.28 7.96 -5.30
N ILE A 47 -33.77 8.76 -6.24
CA ILE A 47 -33.97 10.22 -6.29
C ILE A 47 -35.07 10.60 -7.32
N GLY A 48 -36.09 9.75 -7.44
CA GLY A 48 -37.12 9.87 -8.48
C GLY A 48 -36.76 9.19 -9.81
N ARG A 49 -35.51 8.75 -9.96
CA ARG A 49 -34.99 7.89 -11.03
C ARG A 49 -33.81 7.09 -10.59
N PRO A 50 -33.55 5.93 -11.18
CA PRO A 50 -32.34 5.18 -10.86
C PRO A 50 -31.09 5.95 -11.28
N LEU A 51 -30.04 5.87 -10.45
CA LEU A 51 -28.73 6.41 -10.78
C LEU A 51 -28.19 5.74 -12.05
N THR A 52 -27.60 6.52 -12.92
CA THR A 52 -26.81 5.98 -14.02
C THR A 52 -25.47 5.45 -13.50
N GLU A 53 -24.86 4.56 -14.24
CA GLU A 53 -23.53 4.03 -13.90
C GLU A 53 -22.50 5.15 -13.74
N HIS A 54 -22.51 6.12 -14.66
CA HIS A 54 -21.59 7.25 -14.62
C HIS A 54 -21.76 8.10 -13.35
N GLU A 55 -22.99 8.44 -12.96
CA GLU A 55 -23.27 9.20 -11.74
C GLU A 55 -22.81 8.45 -10.50
N PHE A 56 -23.07 7.13 -10.45
CA PHE A 56 -22.59 6.29 -9.36
C PHE A 56 -21.06 6.33 -9.23
N TYR A 57 -20.33 6.16 -10.33
CA TYR A 57 -18.87 6.22 -10.32
C TYR A 57 -18.36 7.61 -9.91
N GLN A 58 -19.00 8.68 -10.31
CA GLN A 58 -18.60 10.03 -9.89
C GLN A 58 -18.76 10.23 -8.39
N ILE A 59 -19.86 9.74 -7.82
CA ILE A 59 -20.10 9.81 -6.38
C ILE A 59 -19.03 8.99 -5.62
N ILE A 60 -18.85 7.72 -6.00
CA ILE A 60 -17.86 6.85 -5.33
C ILE A 60 -16.45 7.41 -5.45
N ARG A 61 -16.08 7.95 -6.61
CA ARG A 61 -14.76 8.58 -6.79
C ARG A 61 -14.56 9.76 -5.86
N ARG A 62 -15.56 10.63 -5.70
CA ARG A 62 -15.49 11.77 -4.77
C ARG A 62 -15.35 11.30 -3.32
N VAL A 63 -16.19 10.37 -2.89
CA VAL A 63 -16.12 9.81 -1.54
C VAL A 63 -14.74 9.21 -1.29
N ASN A 64 -14.24 8.37 -2.18
CA ASN A 64 -12.93 7.74 -2.03
C ASN A 64 -11.79 8.76 -2.01
N ASN A 65 -11.89 9.86 -2.76
CA ASN A 65 -10.89 10.92 -2.73
C ASN A 65 -10.89 11.65 -1.37
N TYR A 66 -12.07 11.99 -0.83
CA TYR A 66 -12.16 12.58 0.50
C TYR A 66 -11.61 11.66 1.60
N LEU A 67 -11.96 10.38 1.56
CA LEU A 67 -11.40 9.40 2.50
C LEU A 67 -9.88 9.27 2.36
N ALA A 68 -9.38 9.31 1.14
CA ALA A 68 -7.94 9.29 0.88
C ALA A 68 -7.23 10.54 1.42
N ASP A 69 -7.85 11.71 1.28
CA ASP A 69 -7.32 12.97 1.79
C ASP A 69 -7.28 12.98 3.32
N GLU A 70 -8.35 12.54 3.98
CA GLU A 70 -8.38 12.39 5.44
C GLU A 70 -7.28 11.45 5.94
N LEU A 71 -7.15 10.28 5.31
CA LEU A 71 -6.12 9.32 5.68
C LEU A 71 -4.69 9.87 5.47
N VAL A 72 -4.47 10.63 4.39
CA VAL A 72 -3.18 11.28 4.10
C VAL A 72 -2.90 12.42 5.08
N ASN A 73 -3.92 13.04 5.65
CA ASN A 73 -3.79 14.03 6.72
C ASN A 73 -3.54 13.41 8.11
N GLY A 74 -3.53 12.08 8.20
CA GLY A 74 -3.30 11.36 9.45
C GLY A 74 -4.56 11.13 10.28
N ASN A 75 -5.73 11.45 9.74
CA ASN A 75 -6.99 11.26 10.43
C ASN A 75 -7.48 9.80 10.32
N ASP A 76 -8.05 9.30 11.42
CA ASP A 76 -8.70 7.99 11.43
C ASP A 76 -10.03 8.06 10.67
N ILE A 77 -10.32 7.04 9.86
CA ILE A 77 -11.59 6.90 9.17
C ILE A 77 -12.45 5.89 9.90
N ILE A 78 -13.50 6.34 10.55
CA ILE A 78 -14.47 5.47 11.24
C ILE A 78 -15.59 5.12 10.27
N PHE A 79 -15.76 3.82 10.02
CA PHE A 79 -16.85 3.35 9.17
C PHE A 79 -18.17 3.31 9.94
N PRO A 80 -19.30 3.67 9.27
CA PRO A 80 -20.62 3.58 9.88
C PRO A 80 -20.99 2.13 10.22
N ASN A 81 -22.07 1.95 11.00
CA ASN A 81 -22.64 0.66 11.32
C ASN A 81 -21.66 -0.32 12.01
N ARG A 82 -20.74 0.20 12.81
CA ARG A 82 -19.73 -0.61 13.52
C ARG A 82 -18.93 -1.51 12.57
N MET A 83 -18.50 -0.97 11.44
CA MET A 83 -17.67 -1.70 10.49
C MET A 83 -16.16 -1.58 10.78
N GLY A 84 -15.79 -0.96 11.91
CA GLY A 84 -14.39 -0.74 12.28
C GLY A 84 -13.85 0.58 11.77
N LYS A 85 -12.52 0.73 11.76
CA LYS A 85 -11.85 1.96 11.34
C LYS A 85 -10.56 1.70 10.56
N LEU A 86 -10.20 2.66 9.71
CA LEU A 86 -8.86 2.74 9.13
C LEU A 86 -8.04 3.73 9.93
N GLU A 87 -6.84 3.34 10.28
CA GLU A 87 -5.91 4.15 11.06
C GLU A 87 -4.49 4.02 10.53
N LEU A 88 -3.72 5.10 10.64
CA LEU A 88 -2.30 5.08 10.35
C LEU A 88 -1.56 4.63 11.62
N ARG A 89 -0.77 3.56 11.50
CA ARG A 89 0.04 3.03 12.61
C ARG A 89 1.49 2.93 12.21
N LYS A 90 2.38 3.13 13.18
CA LYS A 90 3.81 2.90 13.01
C LYS A 90 4.29 1.80 13.97
N ARG A 91 5.29 1.07 13.54
CA ARG A 91 6.06 0.20 14.41
C ARG A 91 7.53 0.32 14.09
N ASN A 92 8.36 0.19 15.09
CA ASN A 92 9.79 0.09 14.89
C ASN A 92 10.14 -1.28 14.31
N SER A 93 11.01 -1.29 13.32
CA SER A 93 11.59 -2.53 12.79
C SER A 93 12.70 -2.98 13.78
N LEU A 94 12.34 -3.83 14.72
CA LEU A 94 13.31 -4.42 15.64
C LEU A 94 13.91 -5.69 15.02
N PRO A 95 15.21 -5.96 15.25
CA PRO A 95 15.80 -7.24 14.91
C PRO A 95 15.14 -8.35 15.73
N ILE A 96 14.72 -9.42 15.05
CA ILE A 96 14.14 -10.60 15.70
C ILE A 96 15.21 -11.68 15.75
N ILE A 97 15.48 -12.19 16.92
CA ILE A 97 16.32 -13.39 17.10
C ILE A 97 15.41 -14.61 16.90
N ASP A 98 15.72 -15.42 15.91
CA ASP A 98 15.00 -16.66 15.65
C ASP A 98 15.27 -17.70 16.74
N LYS A 99 14.42 -18.72 16.86
CA LYS A 99 14.56 -19.84 17.81
C LYS A 99 15.92 -20.54 17.75
N ASN A 100 16.61 -20.42 16.62
CA ASN A 100 17.94 -20.98 16.38
C ASN A 100 19.10 -20.02 16.73
N GLY A 101 18.82 -18.89 17.38
CA GLY A 101 19.82 -17.87 17.69
C GLY A 101 20.27 -17.00 16.51
N SER A 102 19.71 -17.21 15.33
CA SER A 102 20.05 -16.41 14.15
C SER A 102 19.33 -15.07 14.18
N LEU A 103 20.07 -13.98 13.91
CA LEU A 103 19.52 -12.64 13.83
C LEU A 103 18.70 -12.50 12.54
N LYS A 104 17.38 -12.50 12.64
CA LYS A 104 16.46 -12.17 11.53
C LYS A 104 16.23 -10.67 11.50
N VAL A 105 17.00 -10.00 10.68
CA VAL A 105 16.82 -8.56 10.46
C VAL A 105 15.84 -8.39 9.29
N THR A 106 14.60 -7.99 9.59
CA THR A 106 13.57 -7.68 8.58
C THR A 106 13.64 -6.23 8.11
N TYR A 107 14.84 -5.70 7.92
CA TYR A 107 14.98 -4.37 7.35
C TYR A 107 14.55 -4.35 5.88
N ALA A 108 13.89 -3.26 5.47
CA ALA A 108 13.55 -3.08 4.08
C ALA A 108 14.81 -3.00 3.22
N ILE A 109 14.77 -3.57 2.03
CA ILE A 109 15.86 -3.48 1.08
C ILE A 109 15.85 -2.08 0.46
N ASP A 110 17.00 -1.44 0.48
CA ASP A 110 17.26 -0.22 -0.27
C ASP A 110 17.63 -0.60 -1.70
N TRP A 111 16.62 -0.66 -2.55
CA TRP A 111 16.82 -1.06 -3.93
C TRP A 111 17.67 -0.07 -4.72
N ASP A 112 17.60 1.22 -4.42
CA ASP A 112 18.39 2.23 -5.13
C ASP A 112 19.88 2.06 -4.83
N ASN A 113 20.25 1.88 -3.57
CA ASN A 113 21.64 1.63 -3.19
C ASN A 113 22.08 0.20 -3.54
N THR A 114 21.20 -0.79 -3.47
CA THR A 114 21.50 -2.17 -3.90
C THR A 114 21.84 -2.22 -5.41
N LEU A 115 21.06 -1.55 -6.24
CA LEU A 115 21.31 -1.51 -7.69
C LEU A 115 22.58 -0.74 -8.04
N LYS A 116 22.90 0.32 -7.30
CA LYS A 116 24.18 1.03 -7.44
C LYS A 116 25.35 0.12 -7.08
N LEU A 117 25.26 -0.57 -5.93
CA LEU A 117 26.27 -1.52 -5.50
C LEU A 117 26.49 -2.61 -6.56
N TRP A 118 25.42 -3.20 -7.08
CA TRP A 118 25.51 -4.24 -8.10
C TRP A 118 26.07 -3.73 -9.45
N TYR A 119 25.87 -2.45 -9.76
CA TYR A 119 26.43 -1.83 -10.96
C TYR A 119 27.94 -1.55 -10.82
N GLU A 120 28.38 -1.22 -9.60
CA GLU A 120 29.77 -0.87 -9.31
C GLU A 120 30.63 -2.10 -8.97
N ASP A 121 30.01 -3.16 -8.43
CA ASP A 121 30.66 -4.38 -7.93
C ASP A 121 30.00 -5.63 -8.50
N GLU A 122 30.72 -6.28 -9.43
CA GLU A 122 30.27 -7.52 -10.07
C GLU A 122 30.17 -8.70 -9.09
N GLU A 123 31.04 -8.75 -8.07
CA GLU A 123 30.98 -9.79 -7.06
C GLU A 123 29.72 -9.65 -6.20
N ALA A 124 29.37 -8.44 -5.79
CA ALA A 124 28.13 -8.13 -5.08
C ALA A 124 26.89 -8.46 -5.92
N PHE A 125 26.95 -8.27 -7.24
CA PHE A 125 25.86 -8.66 -8.15
C PHE A 125 25.72 -10.17 -8.22
N ASN A 126 26.81 -10.92 -8.36
CA ASN A 126 26.78 -12.38 -8.45
C ASN A 126 26.31 -13.02 -7.13
N ASN A 127 26.74 -12.49 -6.00
CA ASN A 127 26.34 -12.95 -4.68
C ASN A 127 24.96 -12.44 -4.23
N LYS A 128 24.29 -11.61 -5.03
CA LYS A 128 23.00 -10.97 -4.70
C LYS A 128 23.03 -10.24 -3.35
N THR A 129 24.13 -9.55 -3.08
CA THR A 129 24.32 -8.77 -1.85
C THR A 129 23.29 -7.64 -1.78
N LEU A 130 22.54 -7.56 -0.68
CA LEU A 130 21.46 -6.59 -0.51
C LEU A 130 21.86 -5.50 0.48
N VAL A 131 21.70 -4.26 0.07
CA VAL A 131 21.79 -3.11 0.98
C VAL A 131 20.45 -2.96 1.71
N LYS A 132 20.50 -2.93 3.03
CA LYS A 132 19.32 -2.79 3.89
C LYS A 132 19.30 -1.42 4.52
N ILE A 133 18.10 -0.85 4.69
CA ILE A 133 17.91 0.42 5.37
C ILE A 133 17.99 0.17 6.87
N PRO A 134 19.02 0.69 7.58
CA PRO A 134 19.09 0.55 9.03
C PRO A 134 17.97 1.34 9.67
N GLU A 135 17.49 0.88 10.77
CA GLU A 135 16.47 1.49 11.64
C GLU A 135 15.33 2.22 10.92
N ARG A 136 14.14 1.66 10.96
CA ARG A 136 13.02 2.29 10.31
C ARG A 136 11.72 2.13 11.07
N ASN A 137 11.03 3.24 11.24
CA ASN A 137 9.61 3.24 11.52
C ASN A 137 8.85 2.79 10.26
N ILE A 138 8.13 1.69 10.36
CA ILE A 138 7.30 1.18 9.28
C ILE A 138 5.88 1.70 9.51
N PHE A 139 5.41 2.55 8.61
CA PHE A 139 4.06 3.07 8.62
C PHE A 139 3.14 2.16 7.79
N ARG A 140 2.00 1.81 8.36
CA ARG A 140 0.98 1.01 7.68
C ARG A 140 -0.40 1.56 7.96
N VAL A 141 -1.23 1.58 6.94
CA VAL A 141 -2.67 1.77 7.14
C VAL A 141 -3.23 0.43 7.58
N LYS A 142 -3.78 0.43 8.80
CA LYS A 142 -4.39 -0.75 9.42
C LYS A 142 -5.91 -0.61 9.39
N TYR A 143 -6.58 -1.67 8.98
CA TYR A 143 -8.00 -1.81 9.22
C TYR A 143 -8.20 -2.44 10.59
N ASN A 144 -8.64 -1.63 11.55
CA ASN A 144 -8.89 -2.06 12.91
C ASN A 144 -10.35 -2.52 13.04
N LYS A 145 -10.55 -3.75 13.47
CA LYS A 145 -11.83 -4.42 13.62
C LYS A 145 -12.26 -4.56 15.07
N ASP A 146 -11.50 -4.05 16.03
CA ASP A 146 -11.75 -4.27 17.47
C ASP A 146 -13.14 -3.79 17.90
N THR A 147 -13.66 -2.77 17.23
CA THR A 147 -15.02 -2.24 17.45
C THR A 147 -16.04 -2.73 16.42
N ALA A 148 -15.64 -3.61 15.52
CA ALA A 148 -16.52 -4.10 14.47
C ALA A 148 -17.52 -5.13 15.02
N ASN A 149 -18.77 -5.00 14.63
CA ASN A 149 -19.84 -5.91 15.03
C ASN A 149 -20.31 -6.74 13.82
N TYR A 150 -19.41 -7.52 13.24
CA TYR A 150 -19.74 -8.47 12.20
C TYR A 150 -18.82 -9.68 12.26
N GLU A 151 -19.34 -10.84 11.94
CA GLU A 151 -18.54 -12.05 11.76
C GLU A 151 -17.96 -12.06 10.34
N ASN A 152 -16.66 -11.96 10.26
CA ASN A 152 -15.98 -12.08 8.97
C ASN A 152 -15.19 -13.39 8.95
N LYS A 153 -15.73 -14.39 8.26
CA LYS A 153 -15.06 -15.67 8.04
C LYS A 153 -13.99 -15.60 6.94
N SER A 154 -14.03 -14.55 6.12
CA SER A 154 -13.05 -14.34 5.05
C SER A 154 -11.94 -13.43 5.52
N PHE A 155 -10.72 -13.77 5.18
CA PHE A 155 -9.59 -12.89 5.39
C PHE A 155 -9.66 -11.74 4.37
N MET A 156 -9.87 -10.52 4.86
CA MET A 156 -9.82 -9.31 4.03
C MET A 156 -8.73 -8.39 4.55
N GLU A 157 -7.80 -8.05 3.69
CA GLU A 157 -6.78 -7.07 3.93
C GLU A 157 -7.13 -5.78 3.18
N PHE A 158 -7.07 -4.65 3.88
CA PHE A 158 -7.24 -3.35 3.26
C PHE A 158 -5.89 -2.86 2.73
N GLN A 159 -5.81 -2.67 1.43
CA GLN A 159 -4.60 -2.16 0.79
C GLN A 159 -4.87 -0.81 0.14
N VAL A 160 -4.12 0.20 0.58
CA VAL A 160 -4.14 1.51 -0.05
C VAL A 160 -3.42 1.48 -1.40
N ASN A 161 -3.91 2.25 -2.35
CA ASN A 161 -3.31 2.35 -3.67
C ASN A 161 -1.94 3.07 -3.64
N ARG A 162 -1.22 3.00 -4.77
CA ARG A 162 0.11 3.60 -4.90
C ARG A 162 0.11 5.11 -4.66
N SER A 163 -0.91 5.82 -5.13
CA SER A 163 -1.00 7.28 -4.98
C SER A 163 -1.07 7.68 -3.50
N ILE A 164 -1.95 7.05 -2.72
CA ILE A 164 -2.06 7.29 -1.27
C ILE A 164 -0.75 6.95 -0.56
N LYS A 165 -0.12 5.80 -0.89
CA LYS A 165 1.19 5.42 -0.32
C LYS A 165 2.27 6.46 -0.58
N THR A 166 2.31 7.01 -1.79
CA THR A 166 3.30 8.04 -2.17
C THR A 166 3.07 9.33 -1.39
N ARG A 167 1.82 9.80 -1.31
CA ARG A 167 1.44 11.01 -0.57
C ARG A 167 1.72 10.86 0.94
N LEU A 168 1.36 9.74 1.55
CA LEU A 168 1.68 9.42 2.94
C LEU A 168 3.19 9.43 3.19
N LYS A 169 3.95 8.74 2.33
CA LYS A 169 5.42 8.70 2.44
C LYS A 169 6.02 10.11 2.40
N GLN A 170 5.50 10.97 1.55
CA GLN A 170 5.98 12.34 1.41
C GLN A 170 5.69 13.17 2.67
N LYS A 171 4.48 13.11 3.21
CA LYS A 171 4.10 13.82 4.44
C LYS A 171 4.88 13.33 5.66
N ILE A 172 5.06 12.02 5.80
CA ILE A 172 5.88 11.45 6.87
C ILE A 172 7.34 11.90 6.75
N LYS A 173 7.91 11.90 5.53
CA LYS A 173 9.27 12.36 5.28
C LYS A 173 9.47 13.84 5.62
N ASN A 174 8.44 14.66 5.40
CA ASN A 174 8.45 16.08 5.72
C ASN A 174 8.14 16.37 7.20
N ASN A 175 7.91 15.34 8.03
CA ASN A 175 7.45 15.44 9.42
C ASN A 175 6.13 16.21 9.60
N GLU A 176 5.26 16.20 8.58
CA GLU A 176 3.94 16.84 8.64
C GLU A 176 2.93 16.01 9.43
N ILE A 177 3.10 14.69 9.42
CA ILE A 177 2.26 13.73 10.14
C ILE A 177 3.11 12.68 10.84
N ASP A 178 2.60 12.19 11.97
CA ASP A 178 3.11 11.01 12.67
C ASP A 178 1.96 10.04 12.99
N ALA A 179 2.28 8.86 13.48
CA ALA A 179 1.31 7.84 13.82
C ALA A 179 1.59 7.22 15.18
N PHE A 180 0.54 6.75 15.83
CA PHE A 180 0.69 6.01 17.08
C PHE A 180 1.42 4.68 16.86
N ASN A 181 2.21 4.28 17.84
CA ASN A 181 2.86 2.97 17.84
C ASN A 181 1.80 1.85 17.87
N LEU A 182 2.12 0.74 17.21
CA LEU A 182 1.37 -0.51 17.29
C LEU A 182 1.59 -1.17 18.65
#